data_8cffb0a95d719ffb74c126a45ea54ebc
#
_entry.id   8cffb0a95d719ffb74c126a45ea54ebc
#
_cell.length_a   1.000
_cell.length_b   1.000
_cell.length_c   1.000
_cell.angle_alpha   90.00
_cell.angle_beta   90.00
_cell.angle_gamma   90.00
#
_symmetry.space_group_name_H-M   'P 1'
#
loop_
_entity.id
_entity.type
_entity.pdbx_description
1 polymer ?
#
loop_
_entity_poly.entity_id
_entity_poly.type
_entity_poly.pdbx_seq_one_letter_code
_entity_poly.pdbx_strand_id
1 'polypeptide(L)'
;MVITDHGECVEAVEPVIISASRSTDIPAWYSEWFFNRLRKGYCVWKNVFNRKSTYVSFRRCRAVVFWTKNPEPIMPYLHELDERGIHYYFQITLNDYVAEGFEPNVPSVEHRVEVFKRLSEKIGRERVIWRFDPLIVTPDLTPRMLLERIRNVGNMLKGYTDKLVFSFVDVAAYKKVRENLVKETSCFTKETVCSAEMTEAQRKELVEGLAALRDEWKMQGWRLTLATCGEEADLENYGIEHNRCIDGELMKRVFADDEDFVYYLETGELPEHKGQLDLFGAKHRSAKQWKDKGQRKACGCMQSKDIGMYDTCRHFCVYCYANKDRDLVRRNAAKHSPNSDGLIE
;
A
#
# COMPACT_ATOMS: atom_id res chain seq x y z
N MET A 1 6.96 -24.48 10.71
CA MET A 1 8.00 -25.18 9.92
C MET A 1 7.60 -25.20 8.46
N VAL A 2 8.55 -24.99 7.55
CA VAL A 2 8.37 -25.13 6.10
C VAL A 2 9.49 -26.03 5.55
N ILE A 3 9.21 -26.73 4.45
CA ILE A 3 10.22 -27.47 3.69
C ILE A 3 10.69 -26.57 2.55
N THR A 4 11.99 -26.27 2.53
CA THR A 4 12.58 -25.41 1.50
C THR A 4 12.67 -26.13 0.15
N ASP A 5 12.94 -25.37 -0.92
CA ASP A 5 13.16 -25.94 -2.27
C ASP A 5 14.35 -26.90 -2.32
N HIS A 6 15.23 -26.87 -1.29
CA HIS A 6 16.36 -27.79 -1.12
C HIS A 6 16.07 -28.98 -0.18
N GLY A 7 14.81 -29.13 0.27
CA GLY A 7 14.38 -30.23 1.14
C GLY A 7 14.70 -30.06 2.63
N GLU A 8 15.18 -28.87 3.03
CA GLU A 8 15.48 -28.58 4.45
C GLU A 8 14.20 -28.22 5.21
N CYS A 9 14.04 -28.69 6.43
CA CYS A 9 12.96 -28.30 7.32
C CYS A 9 13.41 -27.13 8.21
N VAL A 10 12.84 -25.94 8.00
CA VAL A 10 13.22 -24.70 8.67
C VAL A 10 12.08 -24.05 9.41
N GLU A 11 12.41 -23.31 10.47
CA GLU A 11 11.42 -22.50 11.19
C GLU A 11 10.96 -21.33 10.33
N ALA A 12 9.64 -21.08 10.30
CA ALA A 12 9.03 -19.98 9.55
C ALA A 12 8.00 -19.25 10.40
N VAL A 13 7.88 -17.94 10.20
CA VAL A 13 6.74 -17.17 10.71
C VAL A 13 5.50 -17.46 9.85
N GLU A 14 4.33 -17.53 10.46
CA GLU A 14 3.07 -17.85 9.81
C GLU A 14 2.05 -16.71 9.98
N PRO A 15 2.21 -15.60 9.25
CA PRO A 15 1.31 -14.46 9.36
C PRO A 15 -0.08 -14.78 8.79
N VAL A 16 -1.12 -14.24 9.42
CA VAL A 16 -2.48 -14.30 8.89
C VAL A 16 -2.71 -13.21 7.84
N ILE A 17 -2.05 -12.06 8.00
CA ILE A 17 -2.12 -10.95 7.03
C ILE A 17 -0.72 -10.69 6.48
N ILE A 18 -0.62 -10.66 5.15
CA ILE A 18 0.60 -10.34 4.41
C ILE A 18 0.46 -8.97 3.74
N SER A 19 1.53 -8.18 3.82
CA SER A 19 1.72 -6.92 3.09
C SER A 19 2.62 -7.17 1.88
N ALA A 20 2.10 -6.96 0.67
CA ALA A 20 2.82 -7.21 -0.59
C ALA A 20 2.79 -5.97 -1.52
N SER A 21 3.55 -4.93 -1.30
CA SER A 21 4.39 -4.59 -0.16
C SER A 21 4.48 -3.06 0.02
N ARG A 22 4.86 -2.59 1.18
CA ARG A 22 5.15 -1.15 1.41
C ARG A 22 6.53 -0.72 0.90
N SER A 23 7.42 -1.65 0.60
CA SER A 23 8.81 -1.39 0.23
C SER A 23 9.15 -1.62 -1.24
N THR A 24 8.27 -2.31 -1.98
CA THR A 24 8.38 -2.53 -3.42
C THR A 24 7.02 -2.77 -4.06
N ASP A 25 6.91 -2.59 -5.36
CA ASP A 25 5.67 -2.88 -6.10
C ASP A 25 5.69 -4.32 -6.61
N ILE A 26 5.23 -5.25 -5.75
CA ILE A 26 5.13 -6.68 -6.11
C ILE A 26 4.15 -6.90 -7.26
N PRO A 27 2.94 -6.32 -7.27
CA PRO A 27 2.01 -6.47 -8.37
C PRO A 27 2.55 -6.05 -9.75
N ALA A 28 3.34 -4.98 -9.80
CA ALA A 28 3.86 -4.47 -11.07
C ALA A 28 5.09 -5.25 -11.59
N TRP A 29 5.96 -5.74 -10.68
CA TRP A 29 7.29 -6.20 -11.08
C TRP A 29 7.61 -7.63 -10.70
N TYR A 30 6.86 -8.23 -9.77
CA TYR A 30 7.20 -9.49 -9.11
C TYR A 30 5.99 -10.42 -8.95
N SER A 31 4.97 -10.26 -9.81
CA SER A 31 3.74 -11.05 -9.77
C SER A 31 4.02 -12.55 -9.92
N GLU A 32 4.81 -12.93 -10.91
CA GLU A 32 5.18 -14.32 -11.14
C GLU A 32 5.93 -14.93 -9.95
N TRP A 33 6.91 -14.20 -9.39
CA TRP A 33 7.60 -14.61 -8.18
C TRP A 33 6.64 -14.84 -7.01
N PHE A 34 5.73 -13.89 -6.79
CA PHE A 34 4.76 -13.98 -5.68
C PHE A 34 3.92 -15.26 -5.79
N PHE A 35 3.38 -15.55 -6.98
CA PHE A 35 2.55 -16.75 -7.17
C PHE A 35 3.37 -18.04 -7.18
N ASN A 36 4.60 -18.04 -7.67
CA ASN A 36 5.52 -19.17 -7.53
C ASN A 36 5.79 -19.47 -6.03
N ARG A 37 6.02 -18.45 -5.22
CA ARG A 37 6.20 -18.62 -3.77
C ARG A 37 4.91 -19.05 -3.07
N LEU A 38 3.78 -18.51 -3.47
CA LEU A 38 2.47 -18.92 -2.95
C LEU A 38 2.21 -20.42 -3.21
N ARG A 39 2.51 -20.90 -4.41
CA ARG A 39 2.38 -22.34 -4.77
C ARG A 39 3.34 -23.22 -3.97
N LYS A 40 4.56 -22.73 -3.69
CA LYS A 40 5.56 -23.40 -2.84
C LYS A 40 5.25 -23.33 -1.35
N GLY A 41 4.33 -22.45 -0.93
CA GLY A 41 3.86 -22.30 0.44
C GLY A 41 4.73 -21.45 1.35
N TYR A 42 5.83 -20.88 0.83
CA TYR A 42 6.70 -19.97 1.58
C TYR A 42 7.48 -19.01 0.69
N CYS A 43 7.99 -17.94 1.30
CA CYS A 43 9.04 -17.10 0.72
C CYS A 43 10.08 -16.73 1.77
N VAL A 44 11.24 -16.22 1.30
CA VAL A 44 12.30 -15.70 2.18
C VAL A 44 12.30 -14.18 2.14
N TRP A 45 12.13 -13.57 3.30
CA TRP A 45 12.24 -12.13 3.49
C TRP A 45 13.57 -11.77 4.14
N LYS A 46 14.31 -10.81 3.59
CA LYS A 46 15.56 -10.28 4.16
C LYS A 46 15.32 -8.96 4.88
N ASN A 47 15.72 -8.89 6.14
CA ASN A 47 15.69 -7.65 6.88
C ASN A 47 16.73 -6.65 6.34
N VAL A 48 16.29 -5.43 6.01
CA VAL A 48 17.16 -4.40 5.38
C VAL A 48 18.28 -3.94 6.28
N PHE A 49 18.05 -3.95 7.61
CA PHE A 49 18.99 -3.39 8.58
C PHE A 49 20.07 -4.39 9.00
N ASN A 50 19.71 -5.62 9.30
CA ASN A 50 20.62 -6.64 9.80
C ASN A 50 20.89 -7.79 8.83
N ARG A 51 20.28 -7.75 7.64
CA ARG A 51 20.37 -8.75 6.54
C ARG A 51 19.95 -10.16 6.94
N LYS A 52 19.33 -10.34 8.12
CA LYS A 52 18.85 -11.63 8.58
C LYS A 52 17.68 -12.09 7.69
N SER A 53 17.77 -13.32 7.20
CA SER A 53 16.68 -13.97 6.48
C SER A 53 15.64 -14.50 7.44
N THR A 54 14.38 -14.44 7.04
CA THR A 54 13.23 -14.98 7.76
C THR A 54 12.37 -15.71 6.76
N TYR A 55 12.09 -16.98 7.01
CA TYR A 55 11.13 -17.74 6.23
C TYR A 55 9.72 -17.32 6.61
N VAL A 56 8.88 -17.07 5.61
CA VAL A 56 7.49 -16.64 5.79
C VAL A 56 6.60 -17.67 5.12
N SER A 57 5.81 -18.39 5.92
CA SER A 57 4.88 -19.42 5.45
C SER A 57 3.54 -18.78 5.07
N PHE A 58 2.96 -19.22 3.96
CA PHE A 58 1.60 -18.84 3.53
C PHE A 58 0.51 -19.73 4.13
N ARG A 59 0.86 -20.75 4.92
CA ARG A 59 -0.08 -21.75 5.44
C ARG A 59 -1.25 -21.16 6.22
N ARG A 60 -1.00 -20.12 7.01
CA ARG A 60 -2.04 -19.42 7.81
C ARG A 60 -2.51 -18.12 7.18
N CYS A 61 -2.05 -17.82 5.97
CA CYS A 61 -2.42 -16.58 5.30
C CYS A 61 -3.91 -16.58 4.94
N ARG A 62 -4.64 -15.57 5.42
CA ARG A 62 -6.06 -15.34 5.11
C ARG A 62 -6.27 -14.10 4.28
N ALA A 63 -5.34 -13.14 4.33
CA ALA A 63 -5.45 -11.93 3.53
C ALA A 63 -4.09 -11.41 3.05
N VAL A 64 -4.08 -10.87 1.83
CA VAL A 64 -2.94 -10.15 1.25
C VAL A 64 -3.37 -8.73 0.89
N VAL A 65 -2.60 -7.75 1.36
CA VAL A 65 -2.80 -6.35 0.98
C VAL A 65 -1.71 -5.96 0.00
N PHE A 66 -2.10 -5.51 -1.19
CA PHE A 66 -1.21 -5.10 -2.25
C PHE A 66 -1.07 -3.58 -2.33
N TRP A 67 0.16 -3.08 -2.49
CA TRP A 67 0.44 -1.70 -2.87
C TRP A 67 1.01 -1.67 -4.27
N THR A 68 0.44 -0.87 -5.14
CA THR A 68 0.90 -0.81 -6.52
C THR A 68 0.59 0.51 -7.21
N LYS A 69 1.37 0.82 -8.23
CA LYS A 69 1.09 1.86 -9.24
C LYS A 69 0.62 1.28 -10.56
N ASN A 70 0.77 -0.04 -10.73
CA ASN A 70 0.30 -0.76 -11.90
C ASN A 70 -0.08 -2.20 -11.54
N PRO A 71 -1.37 -2.49 -11.27
CA PRO A 71 -1.81 -3.84 -10.94
C PRO A 71 -1.95 -4.75 -12.14
N GLU A 72 -1.77 -4.28 -13.38
CA GLU A 72 -2.05 -5.07 -14.58
C GLU A 72 -1.31 -6.42 -14.62
N PRO A 73 0.01 -6.52 -14.27
CA PRO A 73 0.72 -7.79 -14.35
C PRO A 73 0.23 -8.85 -13.35
N ILE A 74 -0.37 -8.47 -12.22
CA ILE A 74 -0.88 -9.43 -11.23
C ILE A 74 -2.29 -9.92 -11.53
N MET A 75 -3.10 -9.15 -12.28
CA MET A 75 -4.52 -9.44 -12.51
C MET A 75 -4.81 -10.84 -13.08
N PRO A 76 -4.00 -11.42 -14.00
CA PRO A 76 -4.22 -12.77 -14.51
C PRO A 76 -4.13 -13.87 -13.45
N TYR A 77 -3.38 -13.64 -12.37
CA TYR A 77 -3.10 -14.64 -11.33
C TYR A 77 -4.06 -14.57 -10.13
N LEU A 78 -4.93 -13.56 -10.03
CA LEU A 78 -5.76 -13.33 -8.83
C LEU A 78 -6.69 -14.51 -8.51
N HIS A 79 -7.12 -15.28 -9.53
CA HIS A 79 -7.92 -16.49 -9.35
C HIS A 79 -7.25 -17.51 -8.42
N GLU A 80 -5.91 -17.58 -8.38
CA GLU A 80 -5.20 -18.50 -7.48
C GLU A 80 -5.33 -18.13 -6.00
N LEU A 81 -5.54 -16.85 -5.68
CA LEU A 81 -5.89 -16.43 -4.33
C LEU A 81 -7.34 -16.81 -4.00
N ASP A 82 -8.26 -16.58 -4.95
CA ASP A 82 -9.67 -16.93 -4.79
C ASP A 82 -9.84 -18.44 -4.56
N GLU A 83 -9.19 -19.29 -5.37
CA GLU A 83 -9.18 -20.75 -5.23
C GLU A 83 -8.63 -21.26 -3.89
N ARG A 84 -7.75 -20.49 -3.26
CA ARG A 84 -7.16 -20.82 -1.95
C ARG A 84 -7.94 -20.24 -0.77
N GLY A 85 -8.99 -19.48 -1.02
CA GLY A 85 -9.74 -18.75 0.00
C GLY A 85 -8.89 -17.67 0.68
N ILE A 86 -7.92 -17.10 -0.03
CA ILE A 86 -7.08 -16.00 0.47
C ILE A 86 -7.68 -14.69 -0.03
N HIS A 87 -8.17 -13.89 0.89
CA HIS A 87 -8.73 -12.58 0.61
C HIS A 87 -7.65 -11.57 0.21
N TYR A 88 -8.02 -10.55 -0.56
CA TYR A 88 -7.08 -9.50 -0.94
C TYR A 88 -7.78 -8.20 -1.29
N TYR A 89 -7.07 -7.10 -1.14
CA TYR A 89 -7.45 -5.78 -1.64
C TYR A 89 -6.22 -4.97 -2.03
N PHE A 90 -6.44 -3.90 -2.77
CA PHE A 90 -5.39 -3.10 -3.36
C PHE A 90 -5.38 -1.67 -2.84
N GLN A 91 -4.19 -1.17 -2.57
CA GLN A 91 -3.84 0.23 -2.36
C GLN A 91 -3.19 0.72 -3.66
N ILE A 92 -3.93 1.40 -4.52
CA ILE A 92 -3.41 1.82 -5.83
C ILE A 92 -3.03 3.30 -5.79
N THR A 93 -1.74 3.58 -5.94
CA THR A 93 -1.27 4.95 -6.09
C THR A 93 -1.44 5.39 -7.55
N LEU A 94 -2.35 6.34 -7.75
CA LEU A 94 -2.63 6.96 -9.03
C LEU A 94 -2.54 8.48 -8.86
N ASN A 95 -1.30 8.98 -8.97
CA ASN A 95 -0.95 10.40 -8.99
C ASN A 95 -0.93 10.91 -10.43
N ASP A 96 -0.97 12.22 -10.61
CA ASP A 96 -0.67 12.88 -11.87
C ASP A 96 0.51 13.86 -11.65
N TYR A 97 1.73 13.31 -11.80
CA TYR A 97 3.00 14.02 -11.72
C TYR A 97 3.81 13.92 -13.02
N VAL A 98 3.10 13.84 -14.16
CA VAL A 98 3.72 13.67 -15.47
C VAL A 98 4.59 14.88 -15.82
N ALA A 99 4.08 16.09 -15.60
CA ALA A 99 4.80 17.31 -15.93
C ALA A 99 6.08 17.51 -15.11
N GLU A 100 6.09 17.08 -13.86
CA GLU A 100 7.22 17.18 -12.95
C GLU A 100 8.23 16.03 -13.12
N GLY A 101 7.86 14.96 -13.84
CA GLY A 101 8.70 13.78 -14.00
C GLY A 101 8.98 13.03 -12.71
N PHE A 102 8.10 13.14 -11.70
CA PHE A 102 8.33 12.53 -10.38
C PHE A 102 8.17 11.00 -10.39
N GLU A 103 7.53 10.45 -11.41
CA GLU A 103 7.26 9.02 -11.58
C GLU A 103 7.73 8.52 -12.97
N PRO A 104 9.04 8.53 -13.26
CA PRO A 104 9.54 8.39 -14.64
C PRO A 104 9.28 7.01 -15.28
N ASN A 105 9.03 5.97 -14.48
CA ASN A 105 8.81 4.61 -14.98
C ASN A 105 7.45 4.05 -14.53
N VAL A 106 6.45 4.92 -14.52
CA VAL A 106 5.05 4.57 -14.24
C VAL A 106 4.26 4.75 -15.55
N PRO A 107 3.31 3.86 -15.90
CA PRO A 107 2.48 4.04 -17.08
C PRO A 107 1.68 5.35 -17.07
N SER A 108 1.19 5.80 -18.22
CA SER A 108 0.40 7.03 -18.32
C SER A 108 -0.82 7.04 -17.38
N VAL A 109 -1.33 8.21 -17.06
CA VAL A 109 -2.51 8.36 -16.18
C VAL A 109 -3.70 7.63 -16.77
N GLU A 110 -3.93 7.78 -18.09
CA GLU A 110 -5.04 7.18 -18.80
C GLU A 110 -5.00 5.65 -18.75
N HIS A 111 -3.81 5.07 -18.99
CA HIS A 111 -3.62 3.62 -18.89
C HIS A 111 -3.88 3.13 -17.46
N ARG A 112 -3.34 3.81 -16.45
CA ARG A 112 -3.54 3.44 -15.04
C ARG A 112 -5.01 3.57 -14.61
N VAL A 113 -5.74 4.56 -15.10
CA VAL A 113 -7.19 4.71 -14.88
C VAL A 113 -7.94 3.53 -15.47
N GLU A 114 -7.62 3.14 -16.71
CA GLU A 114 -8.25 1.98 -17.36
C GLU A 114 -8.00 0.67 -16.60
N VAL A 115 -6.75 0.44 -16.19
CA VAL A 115 -6.38 -0.74 -15.40
C VAL A 115 -7.08 -0.72 -14.02
N PHE A 116 -7.17 0.45 -13.39
CA PHE A 116 -7.89 0.64 -12.13
C PHE A 116 -9.36 0.23 -12.25
N LYS A 117 -10.04 0.69 -13.31
CA LYS A 117 -11.45 0.35 -13.56
C LYS A 117 -11.63 -1.14 -13.79
N ARG A 118 -10.83 -1.75 -14.66
CA ARG A 118 -10.86 -3.21 -14.90
C ARG A 118 -10.66 -4.02 -13.62
N LEU A 119 -9.74 -3.60 -12.76
CA LEU A 119 -9.53 -4.27 -11.46
C LEU A 119 -10.75 -4.07 -10.56
N SER A 120 -11.28 -2.86 -10.46
CA SER A 120 -12.48 -2.56 -9.66
C SER A 120 -13.70 -3.37 -10.11
N GLU A 121 -13.91 -3.51 -11.41
CA GLU A 121 -14.97 -4.36 -11.97
C GLU A 121 -14.76 -5.83 -11.64
N LYS A 122 -13.51 -6.30 -11.63
CA LYS A 122 -13.17 -7.69 -11.33
C LYS A 122 -13.38 -8.07 -9.87
N ILE A 123 -12.95 -7.20 -8.94
CA ILE A 123 -12.90 -7.56 -7.50
C ILE A 123 -13.88 -6.76 -6.62
N GLY A 124 -14.56 -5.76 -7.17
CA GLY A 124 -15.42 -4.83 -6.44
C GLY A 124 -14.70 -3.57 -5.97
N ARG A 125 -15.39 -2.43 -6.09
CA ARG A 125 -14.83 -1.08 -5.82
C ARG A 125 -14.38 -0.87 -4.37
N GLU A 126 -14.98 -1.58 -3.41
CA GLU A 126 -14.63 -1.49 -1.99
C GLU A 126 -13.24 -2.07 -1.69
N ARG A 127 -12.75 -2.96 -2.56
CA ARG A 127 -11.43 -3.59 -2.44
C ARG A 127 -10.34 -2.88 -3.24
N VAL A 128 -10.64 -1.75 -3.88
CA VAL A 128 -9.68 -0.97 -4.66
C VAL A 128 -9.62 0.45 -4.10
N ILE A 129 -8.59 0.73 -3.31
CA ILE A 129 -8.40 2.01 -2.64
C ILE A 129 -7.53 2.91 -3.51
N TRP A 130 -8.05 4.08 -3.89
CA TRP A 130 -7.27 5.08 -4.59
C TRP A 130 -6.36 5.83 -3.62
N ARG A 131 -5.10 5.98 -3.99
CA ARG A 131 -4.14 6.82 -3.27
C ARG A 131 -3.63 7.91 -4.20
N PHE A 132 -3.76 9.17 -3.77
CA PHE A 132 -3.01 10.27 -4.34
C PHE A 132 -1.94 10.67 -3.30
N ASP A 133 -0.78 10.04 -3.38
CA ASP A 133 0.14 9.93 -2.24
C ASP A 133 1.61 9.80 -2.71
N PRO A 134 2.51 10.69 -2.25
CA PRO A 134 2.25 11.88 -1.43
C PRO A 134 1.82 13.12 -2.25
N LEU A 135 1.25 14.12 -1.55
CA LEU A 135 1.01 15.45 -2.08
C LEU A 135 2.30 16.27 -2.01
N ILE A 136 2.77 16.76 -3.16
CA ILE A 136 4.01 17.52 -3.30
C ILE A 136 3.69 18.81 -4.03
N VAL A 137 4.16 19.96 -3.51
CA VAL A 137 4.11 21.24 -4.20
C VAL A 137 5.46 21.60 -4.77
N THR A 138 5.45 22.36 -5.86
CA THR A 138 6.66 22.97 -6.45
C THR A 138 6.38 24.45 -6.71
N PRO A 139 7.36 25.25 -7.11
CA PRO A 139 7.10 26.63 -7.54
C PRO A 139 6.02 26.72 -8.64
N ASP A 140 5.95 25.71 -9.51
CA ASP A 140 5.01 25.65 -10.66
C ASP A 140 3.80 24.73 -10.42
N LEU A 141 3.73 24.04 -9.30
CA LEU A 141 2.63 23.14 -8.91
C LEU A 141 2.05 23.58 -7.56
N THR A 142 1.06 24.46 -7.62
CA THR A 142 0.36 25.02 -6.44
C THR A 142 -0.66 24.03 -5.84
N PRO A 143 -1.12 24.23 -4.59
CA PRO A 143 -2.23 23.45 -4.02
C PRO A 143 -3.47 23.42 -4.89
N ARG A 144 -3.84 24.54 -5.51
CA ARG A 144 -4.97 24.63 -6.43
C ARG A 144 -4.79 23.73 -7.65
N MET A 145 -3.60 23.73 -8.26
CA MET A 145 -3.32 22.86 -9.40
C MET A 145 -3.34 21.37 -9.02
N LEU A 146 -2.86 21.03 -7.81
CA LEU A 146 -3.00 19.67 -7.27
C LEU A 146 -4.47 19.27 -7.11
N LEU A 147 -5.31 20.16 -6.60
CA LEU A 147 -6.76 19.93 -6.50
C LEU A 147 -7.40 19.69 -7.88
N GLU A 148 -6.99 20.44 -8.89
CA GLU A 148 -7.47 20.24 -10.26
C GLU A 148 -7.07 18.87 -10.82
N ARG A 149 -5.83 18.42 -10.56
CA ARG A 149 -5.37 17.07 -10.95
C ARG A 149 -6.13 15.98 -10.22
N ILE A 150 -6.33 16.13 -8.91
CA ILE A 150 -7.12 15.19 -8.11
C ILE A 150 -8.56 15.15 -8.62
N ARG A 151 -9.15 16.30 -8.94
CA ARG A 151 -10.49 16.39 -9.56
C ARG A 151 -10.55 15.63 -10.89
N ASN A 152 -9.58 15.84 -11.77
CA ASN A 152 -9.53 15.20 -13.09
C ASN A 152 -9.42 13.67 -12.96
N VAL A 153 -8.49 13.18 -12.16
CA VAL A 153 -8.33 11.74 -11.88
C VAL A 153 -9.59 11.18 -11.21
N GLY A 154 -10.11 11.87 -10.18
CA GLY A 154 -11.31 11.45 -9.47
C GLY A 154 -12.54 11.35 -10.35
N ASN A 155 -12.75 12.31 -11.27
CA ASN A 155 -13.85 12.25 -12.23
C ASN A 155 -13.75 11.03 -13.14
N MET A 156 -12.54 10.61 -13.51
CA MET A 156 -12.33 9.37 -14.27
C MET A 156 -12.56 8.10 -13.43
N LEU A 157 -12.30 8.15 -12.10
CA LEU A 157 -12.45 7.02 -11.18
C LEU A 157 -13.82 6.96 -10.50
N LYS A 158 -14.74 7.89 -10.82
CA LYS A 158 -16.07 7.96 -10.21
C LYS A 158 -16.83 6.63 -10.35
N GLY A 159 -17.22 6.06 -9.19
CA GLY A 159 -17.93 4.78 -9.12
C GLY A 159 -17.02 3.53 -9.06
N TYR A 160 -15.70 3.68 -9.21
CA TYR A 160 -14.74 2.57 -9.20
C TYR A 160 -13.95 2.43 -7.89
N THR A 161 -14.14 3.35 -6.96
CA THR A 161 -13.58 3.28 -5.60
C THR A 161 -14.47 4.04 -4.62
N ASP A 162 -14.39 3.67 -3.35
CA ASP A 162 -15.12 4.33 -2.27
C ASP A 162 -14.20 5.12 -1.33
N LYS A 163 -12.88 5.11 -1.58
CA LYS A 163 -11.91 5.77 -0.69
C LYS A 163 -10.75 6.38 -1.46
N LEU A 164 -10.45 7.65 -1.14
CA LEU A 164 -9.22 8.35 -1.53
C LEU A 164 -8.34 8.54 -0.29
N VAL A 165 -7.11 8.05 -0.37
CA VAL A 165 -6.09 8.23 0.66
C VAL A 165 -5.00 9.16 0.15
N PHE A 166 -4.56 10.10 0.99
CA PHE A 166 -3.45 10.98 0.69
C PHE A 166 -2.50 11.16 1.89
N SER A 167 -1.30 11.64 1.63
CA SER A 167 -0.38 12.14 2.67
C SER A 167 0.36 13.36 2.14
N PHE A 168 0.89 14.17 3.03
CA PHE A 168 1.81 15.24 2.65
C PHE A 168 3.23 14.67 2.56
N VAL A 169 4.02 15.17 1.60
CA VAL A 169 5.43 14.80 1.54
C VAL A 169 6.15 15.27 2.79
N ASP A 170 7.02 14.43 3.32
CA ASP A 170 7.84 14.73 4.49
C ASP A 170 9.33 14.68 4.06
N VAL A 171 9.85 15.85 3.68
CA VAL A 171 11.23 16.02 3.21
C VAL A 171 12.19 16.17 4.39
N ALA A 172 11.69 16.71 5.51
CA ALA A 172 12.49 16.91 6.72
C ALA A 172 12.86 15.58 7.37
N ALA A 173 11.90 14.65 7.51
CA ALA A 173 12.14 13.33 8.11
C ALA A 173 12.85 12.35 7.18
N TYR A 174 12.68 12.49 5.86
CA TYR A 174 13.25 11.55 4.87
C TYR A 174 14.40 12.15 4.07
N LYS A 175 15.62 12.05 4.61
CA LYS A 175 16.84 12.52 3.94
C LYS A 175 16.97 12.01 2.49
N LYS A 176 16.61 10.74 2.22
CA LYS A 176 16.66 10.17 0.86
C LYS A 176 15.68 10.87 -0.10
N VAL A 177 14.46 11.18 0.35
CA VAL A 177 13.47 11.91 -0.44
C VAL A 177 14.02 13.28 -0.82
N ARG A 178 14.58 14.00 0.16
CA ARG A 178 15.19 15.31 -0.05
C ARG A 178 16.35 15.25 -1.07
N GLU A 179 17.26 14.29 -0.92
CA GLU A 179 18.39 14.12 -1.82
C GLU A 179 17.94 13.77 -3.25
N ASN A 180 16.94 12.90 -3.39
CA ASN A 180 16.41 12.50 -4.69
C ASN A 180 15.66 13.65 -5.39
N LEU A 181 14.85 14.43 -4.66
CA LEU A 181 14.17 15.60 -5.24
C LEU A 181 15.16 16.61 -5.82
N VAL A 182 16.27 16.87 -5.13
CA VAL A 182 17.33 17.77 -5.63
C VAL A 182 18.09 17.16 -6.81
N LYS A 183 18.40 15.86 -6.75
CA LYS A 183 19.27 15.20 -7.75
C LYS A 183 18.52 14.87 -9.04
N GLU A 184 17.27 14.43 -8.94
CA GLU A 184 16.54 13.80 -10.04
C GLU A 184 15.48 14.71 -10.66
N THR A 185 15.34 15.96 -10.16
CA THR A 185 14.38 16.94 -10.70
C THR A 185 15.06 18.32 -10.91
N SER A 186 14.46 19.13 -11.75
CA SER A 186 14.82 20.55 -11.90
C SER A 186 14.00 21.49 -11.00
N CYS A 187 13.03 20.94 -10.25
CA CYS A 187 12.10 21.73 -9.45
C CYS A 187 12.74 22.31 -8.18
N PHE A 188 13.81 21.69 -7.69
CA PHE A 188 14.40 22.03 -6.38
C PHE A 188 15.92 22.08 -6.40
N THR A 189 16.45 23.00 -5.59
CA THR A 189 17.87 23.03 -5.19
C THR A 189 18.00 22.57 -3.75
N LYS A 190 19.24 22.47 -3.23
CA LYS A 190 19.48 22.14 -1.80
C LYS A 190 18.86 23.18 -0.85
N GLU A 191 18.80 24.43 -1.29
CA GLU A 191 18.26 25.56 -0.52
C GLU A 191 16.73 25.60 -0.54
N THR A 192 16.11 25.15 -1.65
CA THR A 192 14.65 25.26 -1.87
C THR A 192 13.89 23.97 -1.63
N VAL A 193 14.53 22.82 -1.51
CA VAL A 193 13.86 21.51 -1.43
C VAL A 193 12.87 21.37 -0.26
N CYS A 194 13.09 22.10 0.83
CA CYS A 194 12.16 22.11 1.95
C CYS A 194 10.81 22.77 1.59
N SER A 195 10.74 23.56 0.52
CA SER A 195 9.47 24.12 0.02
C SER A 195 8.59 23.10 -0.71
N ALA A 196 9.07 21.86 -0.92
CA ALA A 196 8.22 20.74 -1.34
C ALA A 196 7.17 20.38 -0.28
N GLU A 197 7.47 20.66 0.99
CA GLU A 197 6.50 20.56 2.07
C GLU A 197 5.59 21.79 2.07
N MET A 198 4.28 21.53 2.16
CA MET A 198 3.31 22.60 2.22
C MET A 198 3.41 23.37 3.52
N THR A 199 3.33 24.69 3.44
CA THR A 199 3.08 25.56 4.60
C THR A 199 1.70 25.23 5.19
N GLU A 200 1.46 25.69 6.43
CA GLU A 200 0.16 25.48 7.08
C GLU A 200 -0.99 26.09 6.29
N ALA A 201 -0.79 27.27 5.69
CA ALA A 201 -1.77 27.91 4.82
C ALA A 201 -2.09 27.09 3.57
N GLN A 202 -1.07 26.52 2.91
CA GLN A 202 -1.22 25.66 1.74
C GLN A 202 -1.90 24.33 2.09
N ARG A 203 -1.56 23.74 3.24
CA ARG A 203 -2.24 22.52 3.74
C ARG A 203 -3.71 22.80 3.99
N LYS A 204 -4.04 23.93 4.62
CA LYS A 204 -5.42 24.33 4.87
C LYS A 204 -6.20 24.53 3.57
N GLU A 205 -5.64 25.27 2.60
CA GLU A 205 -6.23 25.48 1.29
C GLU A 205 -6.56 24.14 0.59
N LEU A 206 -5.60 23.22 0.60
CA LEU A 206 -5.75 21.90 -0.04
C LEU A 206 -6.80 21.04 0.68
N VAL A 207 -6.79 21.01 2.00
CA VAL A 207 -7.74 20.24 2.83
C VAL A 207 -9.17 20.75 2.64
N GLU A 208 -9.38 22.07 2.66
CA GLU A 208 -10.66 22.71 2.39
C GLU A 208 -11.14 22.40 0.97
N GLY A 209 -10.23 22.47 0.00
CA GLY A 209 -10.52 22.13 -1.39
C GLY A 209 -10.89 20.67 -1.59
N LEU A 210 -10.20 19.74 -0.91
CA LEU A 210 -10.51 18.30 -0.96
C LEU A 210 -11.89 18.01 -0.33
N ALA A 211 -12.21 18.65 0.80
CA ALA A 211 -13.52 18.52 1.44
C ALA A 211 -14.64 19.02 0.53
N ALA A 212 -14.46 20.21 -0.10
CA ALA A 212 -15.41 20.76 -1.06
C ALA A 212 -15.58 19.85 -2.29
N LEU A 213 -14.49 19.29 -2.81
CA LEU A 213 -14.51 18.37 -3.94
C LEU A 213 -15.26 17.07 -3.61
N ARG A 214 -15.04 16.49 -2.41
CA ARG A 214 -15.81 15.35 -1.92
C ARG A 214 -17.30 15.64 -1.86
N ASP A 215 -17.69 16.83 -1.37
CA ASP A 215 -19.08 17.20 -1.23
C ASP A 215 -19.73 17.43 -2.61
N GLU A 216 -18.99 17.96 -3.57
CA GLU A 216 -19.41 18.05 -4.97
C GLU A 216 -19.67 16.65 -5.57
N TRP A 217 -18.73 15.71 -5.38
CA TRP A 217 -18.90 14.33 -5.85
C TRP A 217 -20.07 13.62 -5.16
N LYS A 218 -20.29 13.90 -3.87
CA LYS A 218 -21.46 13.38 -3.14
C LYS A 218 -22.78 13.87 -3.71
N MET A 219 -22.88 15.15 -4.08
CA MET A 219 -24.07 15.69 -4.77
C MET A 219 -24.29 15.05 -6.14
N GLN A 220 -23.21 14.60 -6.78
CA GLN A 220 -23.26 13.86 -8.05
C GLN A 220 -23.49 12.34 -7.86
N GLY A 221 -23.83 11.89 -6.64
CA GLY A 221 -24.11 10.48 -6.32
C GLY A 221 -22.90 9.59 -6.01
N TRP A 222 -21.69 10.16 -5.93
CA TRP A 222 -20.48 9.39 -5.55
C TRP A 222 -20.06 9.70 -4.12
N ARG A 223 -20.26 8.74 -3.22
CA ARG A 223 -19.86 8.84 -1.81
C ARG A 223 -18.43 8.34 -1.65
N LEU A 224 -17.48 9.26 -1.67
CA LEU A 224 -16.06 8.98 -1.48
C LEU A 224 -15.62 9.36 -0.07
N THR A 225 -15.00 8.43 0.64
CA THR A 225 -14.32 8.71 1.92
C THR A 225 -12.94 9.30 1.65
N LEU A 226 -12.62 10.42 2.29
CA LEU A 226 -11.27 10.99 2.31
C LEU A 226 -10.54 10.55 3.56
N ALA A 227 -9.27 10.15 3.44
CA ALA A 227 -8.47 9.76 4.58
C ALA A 227 -6.98 10.12 4.41
N THR A 228 -6.29 10.40 5.53
CA THR A 228 -4.85 10.69 5.54
C THR A 228 -4.03 9.48 5.97
N CYS A 229 -2.84 9.29 5.38
CA CYS A 229 -1.95 8.19 5.72
C CYS A 229 -0.74 8.65 6.54
N GLY A 230 -0.71 8.25 7.82
CA GLY A 230 0.45 8.50 8.70
C GLY A 230 0.63 9.95 9.13
N GLU A 231 -0.38 10.79 8.96
CA GLU A 231 -0.41 12.18 9.41
C GLU A 231 -0.79 12.27 10.90
N GLU A 232 -0.15 13.19 11.63
CA GLU A 232 -0.49 13.48 13.03
C GLU A 232 -1.63 14.50 13.15
N ALA A 233 -1.83 15.31 12.10
CA ALA A 233 -2.87 16.35 12.08
C ALA A 233 -4.26 15.71 12.11
N ASP A 234 -5.09 16.18 13.04
CA ASP A 234 -6.50 15.86 13.09
C ASP A 234 -7.27 16.69 12.05
N LEU A 235 -7.86 16.02 11.07
CA LEU A 235 -8.65 16.62 10.00
C LEU A 235 -10.12 16.19 10.05
N GLU A 236 -10.59 15.63 11.17
CA GLU A 236 -11.97 15.16 11.34
C GLU A 236 -12.99 16.29 11.15
N ASN A 237 -12.64 17.52 11.50
CA ASN A 237 -13.48 18.72 11.29
C ASN A 237 -13.78 18.98 9.79
N TYR A 238 -12.95 18.46 8.89
CA TYR A 238 -13.18 18.50 7.43
C TYR A 238 -13.81 17.21 6.91
N GLY A 239 -14.17 16.28 7.80
CA GLY A 239 -14.67 14.96 7.43
C GLY A 239 -13.62 14.09 6.73
N ILE A 240 -12.35 14.23 7.12
CA ILE A 240 -11.21 13.45 6.61
C ILE A 240 -10.73 12.54 7.74
N GLU A 241 -10.70 11.25 7.50
CA GLU A 241 -10.38 10.21 8.48
C GLU A 241 -8.87 9.96 8.58
N HIS A 242 -8.42 9.43 9.70
CA HIS A 242 -7.13 8.76 9.78
C HIS A 242 -7.19 7.38 9.12
N ASN A 243 -6.40 7.19 8.05
CA ASN A 243 -6.40 5.94 7.30
C ASN A 243 -5.69 4.80 8.04
N ARG A 244 -6.16 3.59 7.75
CA ARG A 244 -5.48 2.33 8.05
C ARG A 244 -5.21 1.62 6.73
N CYS A 245 -3.94 1.45 6.36
CA CYS A 245 -3.62 0.76 5.10
C CYS A 245 -3.84 -0.75 5.22
N ILE A 246 -3.55 -1.34 6.38
CA ILE A 246 -4.04 -2.67 6.77
C ILE A 246 -5.26 -2.42 7.66
N ASP A 247 -6.42 -2.45 7.05
CA ASP A 247 -7.68 -1.98 7.64
C ASP A 247 -8.58 -3.15 8.04
N GLY A 248 -8.59 -3.45 9.36
CA GLY A 248 -9.41 -4.53 9.91
C GLY A 248 -10.91 -4.30 9.73
N GLU A 249 -11.38 -3.04 9.81
CA GLU A 249 -12.80 -2.74 9.64
C GLU A 249 -13.22 -2.89 8.17
N LEU A 250 -12.38 -2.47 7.23
CA LEU A 250 -12.60 -2.75 5.82
C LEU A 250 -12.67 -4.26 5.57
N MET A 251 -11.68 -5.02 6.08
CA MET A 251 -11.63 -6.47 5.87
C MET A 251 -12.84 -7.18 6.47
N LYS A 252 -13.28 -6.81 7.67
CA LYS A 252 -14.51 -7.36 8.29
C LYS A 252 -15.75 -7.12 7.42
N ARG A 253 -15.85 -5.94 6.81
CA ARG A 253 -16.98 -5.59 5.97
C ARG A 253 -16.98 -6.32 4.63
N VAL A 254 -15.82 -6.36 3.94
CA VAL A 254 -15.73 -6.88 2.57
C VAL A 254 -15.51 -8.40 2.50
N PHE A 255 -15.14 -9.02 3.61
CA PHE A 255 -14.91 -10.48 3.75
C PHE A 255 -15.74 -11.07 4.87
N ALA A 256 -16.93 -10.52 5.08
CA ALA A 256 -17.86 -10.93 6.16
C ALA A 256 -18.26 -12.42 6.08
N ASP A 257 -18.21 -13.02 4.92
CA ASP A 257 -18.55 -14.44 4.70
C ASP A 257 -17.50 -15.41 5.29
N ASP A 258 -16.29 -14.93 5.60
CA ASP A 258 -15.24 -15.71 6.25
C ASP A 258 -15.29 -15.48 7.78
N GLU A 259 -16.17 -16.20 8.46
CA GLU A 259 -16.38 -16.08 9.92
C GLU A 259 -15.08 -16.30 10.71
N ASP A 260 -14.22 -17.23 10.29
CA ASP A 260 -12.95 -17.52 10.95
C ASP A 260 -11.97 -16.34 10.81
N PHE A 261 -11.97 -15.70 9.65
CA PHE A 261 -11.13 -14.51 9.44
C PHE A 261 -11.69 -13.28 10.18
N VAL A 262 -13.02 -13.09 10.20
CA VAL A 262 -13.67 -12.05 11.00
C VAL A 262 -13.35 -12.24 12.48
N TYR A 263 -13.44 -13.46 12.99
CA TYR A 263 -13.06 -13.79 14.37
C TYR A 263 -11.59 -13.43 14.65
N TYR A 264 -10.67 -13.77 13.73
CA TYR A 264 -9.28 -13.34 13.84
C TYR A 264 -9.14 -11.82 13.90
N LEU A 265 -9.84 -11.07 13.06
CA LEU A 265 -9.78 -9.61 13.03
C LEU A 265 -10.26 -8.97 14.34
N GLU A 266 -11.12 -9.65 15.09
CA GLU A 266 -11.65 -9.20 16.37
C GLU A 266 -10.79 -9.65 17.57
N THR A 267 -10.34 -10.89 17.56
CA THR A 267 -9.67 -11.53 18.70
C THR A 267 -8.15 -11.64 18.53
N GLY A 268 -7.66 -11.70 17.25
CA GLY A 268 -6.30 -11.96 16.85
C GLY A 268 -5.86 -13.41 16.89
N GLU A 269 -6.79 -14.31 17.09
CA GLU A 269 -6.54 -15.74 17.10
C GLU A 269 -7.42 -16.40 16.05
N LEU A 270 -6.85 -17.26 15.21
CA LEU A 270 -7.67 -18.11 14.35
C LEU A 270 -8.28 -19.21 15.22
N PRO A 271 -9.55 -19.56 15.03
CA PRO A 271 -10.17 -20.65 15.77
C PRO A 271 -9.42 -21.96 15.49
N GLU A 272 -8.96 -22.61 16.56
CA GLU A 272 -8.06 -23.79 16.44
C GLU A 272 -8.79 -25.06 15.97
N HIS A 273 -10.10 -25.19 16.16
CA HIS A 273 -10.95 -26.28 15.61
C HIS A 273 -12.44 -25.92 15.73
N LYS A 274 -13.21 -26.18 14.70
CA LYS A 274 -14.69 -26.25 14.79
C LYS A 274 -15.05 -27.45 15.68
N GLY A 275 -15.28 -27.23 16.97
CA GLY A 275 -15.70 -28.32 17.87
C GLY A 275 -15.39 -28.14 19.36
N GLN A 276 -14.52 -27.26 19.75
CA GLN A 276 -14.35 -26.90 21.15
C GLN A 276 -15.14 -25.63 21.46
N LEU A 277 -16.31 -25.79 22.09
CA LEU A 277 -17.01 -24.68 22.74
C LEU A 277 -16.05 -24.06 23.76
N ASP A 278 -15.68 -22.80 23.53
CA ASP A 278 -14.88 -22.01 24.46
C ASP A 278 -15.74 -21.71 25.69
N LEU A 279 -15.66 -22.59 26.69
CA LEU A 279 -16.36 -22.47 27.99
C LEU A 279 -15.81 -21.32 28.84
N PHE A 280 -14.67 -20.74 28.42
CA PHE A 280 -14.03 -19.61 29.08
C PHE A 280 -13.88 -18.49 28.05
N GLY A 281 -14.85 -17.60 28.02
CA GLY A 281 -14.97 -16.49 27.07
C GLY A 281 -13.62 -15.90 26.63
N ALA A 282 -13.38 -15.89 25.32
CA ALA A 282 -12.18 -15.35 24.70
C ALA A 282 -11.85 -13.97 25.29
N LYS A 283 -10.65 -13.79 25.80
CA LYS A 283 -10.18 -12.47 26.26
C LYS A 283 -10.04 -11.59 25.02
N HIS A 284 -11.09 -10.84 24.72
CA HIS A 284 -11.08 -9.85 23.65
C HIS A 284 -9.90 -8.89 23.87
N ARG A 285 -8.91 -8.99 23.00
CA ARG A 285 -7.81 -8.01 22.97
C ARG A 285 -8.35 -6.73 22.34
N SER A 286 -8.11 -5.58 22.96
CA SER A 286 -8.57 -4.30 22.43
C SER A 286 -7.88 -3.99 21.08
N ALA A 287 -8.54 -3.22 20.21
CA ALA A 287 -7.98 -2.79 18.90
C ALA A 287 -6.58 -2.16 19.01
N LYS A 288 -6.22 -1.56 20.18
CA LYS A 288 -4.87 -1.07 20.47
C LYS A 288 -3.79 -2.17 20.51
N GLN A 289 -4.14 -3.42 20.77
CA GLN A 289 -3.18 -4.53 20.87
C GLN A 289 -2.80 -5.11 19.51
N TRP A 290 -3.60 -4.83 18.47
CA TRP A 290 -3.37 -5.29 17.08
C TRP A 290 -2.64 -4.28 16.21
N LYS A 291 -2.36 -3.10 16.74
CA LYS A 291 -1.58 -2.10 16.02
C LYS A 291 -0.19 -2.64 15.69
N ASP A 292 0.22 -2.47 14.43
CA ASP A 292 1.58 -2.76 13.98
C ASP A 292 2.58 -1.82 14.68
N LYS A 293 3.35 -2.39 15.59
CA LYS A 293 4.37 -1.64 16.39
C LYS A 293 5.54 -1.14 15.55
N GLY A 294 5.72 -1.69 14.35
CA GLY A 294 6.77 -1.29 13.41
C GLY A 294 6.41 -0.05 12.56
N GLN A 295 5.18 0.46 12.70
CA GLN A 295 4.71 1.61 11.94
C GLN A 295 4.79 2.92 12.73
N ARG A 296 4.67 4.06 12.02
CA ARG A 296 4.64 5.41 12.62
C ARG A 296 3.60 5.47 13.74
N LYS A 297 3.81 6.38 14.70
CA LYS A 297 2.91 6.56 15.86
C LYS A 297 1.46 6.85 15.44
N ALA A 298 1.27 7.68 14.44
CA ALA A 298 -0.05 8.04 13.90
C ALA A 298 -0.68 6.94 13.01
N CYS A 299 0.07 5.91 12.61
CA CYS A 299 -0.44 4.82 11.78
C CYS A 299 -1.35 3.89 12.60
N GLY A 300 -2.57 3.65 12.12
CA GLY A 300 -3.55 2.74 12.73
C GLY A 300 -3.58 1.32 12.15
N CYS A 301 -2.61 0.95 11.31
CA CYS A 301 -2.61 -0.36 10.63
C CYS A 301 -2.55 -1.53 11.61
N MET A 302 -3.28 -2.60 11.28
CA MET A 302 -3.14 -3.90 11.96
C MET A 302 -1.79 -4.54 11.68
N GLN A 303 -1.39 -5.46 12.55
CA GLN A 303 -0.18 -6.25 12.38
C GLN A 303 -0.25 -7.08 11.09
N SER A 304 0.81 -7.00 10.31
CA SER A 304 0.99 -7.78 9.08
C SER A 304 2.46 -8.08 8.85
N LYS A 305 2.76 -9.09 8.03
CA LYS A 305 4.14 -9.37 7.61
C LYS A 305 4.37 -8.83 6.22
N ASP A 306 5.26 -7.83 6.10
CA ASP A 306 5.73 -7.36 4.80
C ASP A 306 6.72 -8.37 4.19
N ILE A 307 6.55 -8.69 2.91
CA ILE A 307 7.39 -9.62 2.15
C ILE A 307 8.20 -8.95 1.04
N GLY A 308 8.13 -7.61 0.94
CA GLY A 308 8.90 -6.86 -0.05
C GLY A 308 10.33 -6.59 0.42
N MET A 309 11.08 -5.94 -0.45
CA MET A 309 12.48 -5.59 -0.23
C MET A 309 12.78 -4.18 -0.72
N TYR A 310 13.57 -3.44 0.05
CA TYR A 310 14.06 -2.13 -0.34
C TYR A 310 15.00 -2.23 -1.55
N ASP A 311 15.11 -1.12 -2.29
CA ASP A 311 15.98 -1.03 -3.47
C ASP A 311 15.64 -2.05 -4.58
N THR A 312 14.34 -2.38 -4.74
CA THR A 312 13.86 -3.31 -5.77
C THR A 312 12.75 -2.74 -6.66
N CYS A 313 12.06 -1.67 -6.24
CA CYS A 313 10.97 -1.09 -7.02
C CYS A 313 11.49 -0.30 -8.23
N ARG A 314 11.09 -0.71 -9.44
CA ARG A 314 11.55 -0.14 -10.72
C ARG A 314 10.76 1.07 -11.21
N HIS A 315 9.82 1.60 -10.45
CA HIS A 315 9.09 2.83 -10.81
C HIS A 315 9.96 4.09 -10.73
N PHE A 316 11.04 4.06 -9.95
CA PHE A 316 12.01 5.15 -9.79
C PHE A 316 11.39 6.48 -9.34
N CYS A 317 10.30 6.42 -8.56
CA CYS A 317 9.69 7.62 -8.02
C CYS A 317 10.70 8.43 -7.20
N VAL A 318 10.83 9.72 -7.50
CA VAL A 318 11.84 10.58 -6.86
C VAL A 318 11.59 10.80 -5.38
N TYR A 319 10.35 10.71 -4.94
CA TYR A 319 9.94 10.84 -3.54
C TYR A 319 9.93 9.49 -2.78
N CYS A 320 10.51 8.43 -3.35
CA CYS A 320 10.49 7.11 -2.73
C CYS A 320 11.47 7.02 -1.56
N TYR A 321 10.96 6.64 -0.39
CA TYR A 321 11.80 6.37 0.79
C TYR A 321 12.46 4.99 0.76
N ALA A 322 11.95 4.07 -0.05
CA ALA A 322 12.39 2.67 -0.06
C ALA A 322 13.58 2.42 -1.00
N ASN A 323 13.78 3.26 -2.01
CA ASN A 323 14.90 3.15 -2.95
C ASN A 323 16.04 4.11 -2.58
N LYS A 324 17.26 3.61 -2.59
CA LYS A 324 18.45 4.42 -2.35
C LYS A 324 18.89 5.19 -3.60
N ASP A 325 19.06 4.45 -4.68
CA ASP A 325 19.41 5.01 -6.01
C ASP A 325 18.97 4.05 -7.13
N ARG A 326 18.87 4.58 -8.35
CA ARG A 326 18.39 3.84 -9.53
C ARG A 326 19.32 2.71 -9.95
N ASP A 327 20.63 2.89 -9.80
CA ASP A 327 21.61 1.89 -10.25
C ASP A 327 21.62 0.68 -9.30
N LEU A 328 21.42 0.91 -7.99
CA LEU A 328 21.24 -0.18 -7.04
C LEU A 328 19.98 -0.99 -7.36
N VAL A 329 18.86 -0.31 -7.66
CA VAL A 329 17.62 -0.98 -8.07
C VAL A 329 17.84 -1.79 -9.35
N ARG A 330 18.53 -1.25 -10.37
CA ARG A 330 18.84 -1.99 -11.61
C ARG A 330 19.69 -3.23 -11.34
N ARG A 331 20.73 -3.10 -10.51
CA ARG A 331 21.57 -4.26 -10.10
C ARG A 331 20.78 -5.31 -9.35
N ASN A 332 19.89 -4.91 -8.46
CA ASN A 332 19.03 -5.84 -7.72
C ASN A 332 18.01 -6.50 -8.65
N ALA A 333 17.39 -5.74 -9.56
CA ALA A 333 16.49 -6.29 -10.57
C ALA A 333 17.15 -7.34 -11.47
N ALA A 334 18.45 -7.14 -11.80
CA ALA A 334 19.22 -8.12 -12.59
C ALA A 334 19.51 -9.42 -11.83
N LYS A 335 19.41 -9.43 -10.49
CA LYS A 335 19.56 -10.63 -9.65
C LYS A 335 18.24 -11.33 -9.35
N HIS A 336 17.14 -10.75 -9.78
CA HIS A 336 15.81 -11.34 -9.56
C HIS A 336 15.61 -12.56 -10.45
N SER A 337 15.08 -13.63 -9.86
CA SER A 337 14.50 -14.76 -10.57
C SER A 337 13.10 -15.04 -10.04
N PRO A 338 12.10 -15.29 -10.91
CA PRO A 338 10.76 -15.66 -10.45
C PRO A 338 10.73 -16.96 -9.63
N ASN A 339 11.77 -17.77 -9.72
CA ASN A 339 11.87 -19.06 -9.03
C ASN A 339 12.66 -18.99 -7.71
N SER A 340 13.38 -17.90 -7.44
CA SER A 340 14.10 -17.72 -6.17
C SER A 340 13.17 -17.74 -4.97
N ASP A 341 13.64 -18.22 -3.83
CA ASP A 341 12.86 -18.20 -2.57
C ASP A 341 12.74 -16.79 -1.98
N GLY A 342 13.72 -15.92 -2.21
CA GLY A 342 13.67 -14.49 -1.91
C GLY A 342 13.38 -13.62 -3.13
N LEU A 343 13.05 -12.36 -2.90
CA LEU A 343 12.74 -11.41 -3.99
C LEU A 343 13.96 -11.14 -4.88
N ILE A 344 15.13 -11.16 -4.30
CA ILE A 344 16.46 -11.19 -4.98
C ILE A 344 17.40 -12.16 -4.25
N GLU A 345 18.30 -12.77 -4.99
CA GLU A 345 19.34 -13.67 -4.49
C GLU A 345 20.46 -12.95 -3.74
#